data_b9d825487a6a52d4ec2a4ccb95598dd2
#
_entry.id   b9d825487a6a52d4ec2a4ccb95598dd2
#
_cell.length_a   1.000
_cell.length_b   1.000
_cell.length_c   1.000
_cell.angle_alpha   90.00
_cell.angle_beta   90.00
_cell.angle_gamma   90.00
#
_symmetry.space_group_name_H-M   'P 1'
#
loop_
_entity.id
_entity.type
_entity.pdbx_description
1 polymer ?
#
loop_
_entity_poly.entity_id
_entity_poly.type
_entity_poly.pdbx_seq_one_letter_code
_entity_poly.pdbx_strand_id
1 'polypeptide(L)'
;MMQRSATFVSSAFSNTFWQVSKLAGNAKNYVVNLAKGFLEGRLAEMKKRSALIVGLQFENLNVDSIELVFKISVYNPFEFYLPVSRASFKLKSGGSDALSATLKEPASLKPGEESILLVLAKVPFSMLMTLAKDISEDADIDYEIDFNIQIKLPIIGAVSLPIPCKQQGQLKISDLFTNLLNEIN
;
A
#
# COMPACT_ATOMS: atom_id res chain seq x y z
N MET A 1 58.51 10.01 44.41
CA MET A 1 57.14 10.06 44.96
C MET A 1 56.23 10.86 44.02
N MET A 2 55.97 10.35 42.81
CA MET A 2 55.11 10.99 41.82
C MET A 2 54.67 9.95 40.77
N GLN A 3 53.70 9.09 41.14
CA GLN A 3 53.09 8.16 40.17
C GLN A 3 51.64 7.70 40.53
N ARG A 4 50.91 8.49 41.34
CA ARG A 4 49.52 8.14 41.72
C ARG A 4 48.43 9.03 41.13
N SER A 5 48.75 10.08 40.38
CA SER A 5 47.75 11.03 39.86
C SER A 5 47.21 10.73 38.46
N ALA A 6 47.92 9.95 37.63
CA ALA A 6 47.52 9.72 36.22
C ALA A 6 46.43 8.64 36.06
N THR A 7 46.36 7.67 36.99
CA THR A 7 45.41 6.56 36.94
C THR A 7 43.97 6.94 37.35
N PHE A 8 43.84 7.95 38.24
CA PHE A 8 42.54 8.40 38.75
C PHE A 8 41.76 9.26 37.75
N VAL A 9 42.44 10.03 36.92
CA VAL A 9 41.83 10.89 35.90
C VAL A 9 41.33 10.05 34.73
N SER A 10 42.04 8.99 34.35
CA SER A 10 41.67 8.08 33.29
C SER A 10 40.36 7.30 33.57
N SER A 11 40.17 6.84 34.81
CA SER A 11 38.97 6.08 35.18
C SER A 11 37.72 6.96 35.28
N ALA A 12 37.85 8.21 35.72
CA ALA A 12 36.73 9.14 35.79
C ALA A 12 36.25 9.58 34.40
N PHE A 13 37.19 9.84 33.48
CA PHE A 13 36.84 10.18 32.08
C PHE A 13 36.18 9.03 31.35
N SER A 14 36.67 7.82 31.56
CA SER A 14 36.05 6.64 30.89
C SER A 14 34.63 6.37 31.41
N ASN A 15 34.39 6.48 32.72
CA ASN A 15 33.06 6.31 33.31
C ASN A 15 32.06 7.38 32.84
N THR A 16 32.48 8.64 32.75
CA THR A 16 31.63 9.74 32.28
C THR A 16 31.30 9.58 30.80
N PHE A 17 32.28 9.21 30.01
CA PHE A 17 32.08 8.94 28.59
C PHE A 17 31.09 7.78 28.35
N TRP A 18 31.20 6.69 29.08
CA TRP A 18 30.28 5.56 29.02
C TRP A 18 28.87 5.91 29.51
N GLN A 19 28.73 6.76 30.53
CA GLN A 19 27.41 7.21 30.97
C GLN A 19 26.75 8.14 29.94
N VAL A 20 27.53 9.08 29.35
CA VAL A 20 27.01 9.97 28.29
C VAL A 20 26.63 9.19 27.03
N SER A 21 27.42 8.19 26.65
CA SER A 21 27.09 7.35 25.50
C SER A 21 25.86 6.46 25.74
N LYS A 22 25.66 5.95 26.97
CA LYS A 22 24.44 5.24 27.37
C LYS A 22 23.22 6.15 27.37
N LEU A 23 23.32 7.36 27.87
CA LEU A 23 22.24 8.35 27.86
C LEU A 23 21.89 8.77 26.43
N ALA A 24 22.90 9.01 25.60
CA ALA A 24 22.69 9.33 24.19
C ALA A 24 22.07 8.15 23.42
N GLY A 25 22.48 6.91 23.70
CA GLY A 25 21.89 5.70 23.15
C GLY A 25 20.43 5.51 23.56
N ASN A 26 20.12 5.75 24.83
CA ASN A 26 18.74 5.67 25.34
C ASN A 26 17.86 6.77 24.78
N ALA A 27 18.35 8.01 24.65
CA ALA A 27 17.62 9.11 24.03
C ALA A 27 17.32 8.80 22.53
N LYS A 28 18.31 8.29 21.80
CA LYS A 28 18.12 7.87 20.41
C LYS A 28 17.07 6.77 20.28
N ASN A 29 17.14 5.75 21.14
CA ASN A 29 16.17 4.65 21.14
C ASN A 29 14.76 5.14 21.52
N TYR A 30 14.66 6.06 22.48
CA TYR A 30 13.38 6.66 22.85
C TYR A 30 12.75 7.42 21.70
N VAL A 31 13.51 8.28 21.02
CA VAL A 31 13.03 9.03 19.84
C VAL A 31 12.62 8.11 18.71
N VAL A 32 13.41 7.06 18.43
CA VAL A 32 13.07 6.05 17.39
C VAL A 32 11.79 5.30 17.75
N ASN A 33 11.60 4.91 19.01
CA ASN A 33 10.39 4.21 19.43
C ASN A 33 9.16 5.13 19.39
N LEU A 34 9.30 6.40 19.76
CA LEU A 34 8.23 7.39 19.64
C LEU A 34 7.82 7.59 18.18
N ALA A 35 8.81 7.74 17.29
CA ALA A 35 8.58 7.89 15.86
C ALA A 35 7.91 6.64 15.26
N LYS A 36 8.33 5.44 15.66
CA LYS A 36 7.69 4.18 15.24
C LYS A 36 6.22 4.13 15.67
N GLY A 37 5.92 4.42 16.95
CA GLY A 37 4.55 4.44 17.45
C GLY A 37 3.65 5.42 16.71
N PHE A 38 4.16 6.61 16.38
CA PHE A 38 3.46 7.58 15.55
C PHE A 38 3.16 7.03 14.15
N LEU A 39 4.18 6.46 13.50
CA LEU A 39 4.03 5.88 12.16
C LEU A 39 3.04 4.70 12.14
N GLU A 40 3.11 3.83 13.15
CA GLU A 40 2.18 2.70 13.31
C GLU A 40 0.74 3.17 13.49
N GLY A 41 0.50 4.22 14.28
CA GLY A 41 -0.82 4.84 14.44
C GLY A 41 -1.38 5.37 13.12
N ARG A 42 -0.57 6.05 12.32
CA ARG A 42 -0.96 6.54 10.98
C ARG A 42 -1.18 5.41 9.98
N LEU A 43 -0.37 4.35 10.03
CA LEU A 43 -0.60 3.16 9.21
C LEU A 43 -1.91 2.45 9.58
N ALA A 44 -2.25 2.38 10.86
CA ALA A 44 -3.53 1.84 11.31
C ALA A 44 -4.72 2.69 10.81
N GLU A 45 -4.59 4.02 10.80
CA GLU A 45 -5.58 4.93 10.22
C GLU A 45 -5.75 4.69 8.71
N MET A 46 -4.65 4.53 7.97
CA MET A 46 -4.67 4.22 6.55
C MET A 46 -5.40 2.90 6.25
N LYS A 47 -5.17 1.86 7.06
CA LYS A 47 -5.90 0.59 6.95
C LYS A 47 -7.39 0.73 7.26
N LYS A 48 -7.74 1.56 8.22
CA LYS A 48 -9.14 1.80 8.62
C LYS A 48 -9.94 2.52 7.53
N ARG A 49 -9.30 3.41 6.77
CA ARG A 49 -9.86 4.03 5.58
C ARG A 49 -9.62 3.12 4.40
N SER A 50 -10.61 2.32 4.05
CA SER A 50 -10.52 1.40 2.89
C SER A 50 -10.11 2.14 1.63
N ALA A 51 -9.33 1.47 0.78
CA ALA A 51 -9.13 1.93 -0.60
C ALA A 51 -10.44 1.78 -1.39
N LEU A 52 -10.67 2.68 -2.36
CA LEU A 52 -11.89 2.69 -3.17
C LEU A 52 -11.55 2.49 -4.64
N ILE A 53 -12.22 1.56 -5.30
CA ILE A 53 -12.20 1.48 -6.77
C ILE A 53 -13.12 2.59 -7.28
N VAL A 54 -12.53 3.60 -7.92
CA VAL A 54 -13.23 4.79 -8.40
C VAL A 54 -13.40 4.80 -9.91
N GLY A 55 -12.81 3.84 -10.62
CA GLY A 55 -12.97 3.72 -12.06
C GLY A 55 -12.19 2.58 -12.68
N LEU A 56 -12.55 2.28 -13.92
CA LEU A 56 -11.91 1.32 -14.79
C LEU A 56 -11.71 2.00 -16.15
N GLN A 57 -10.57 1.75 -16.78
CA GLN A 57 -10.23 2.29 -18.08
C GLN A 57 -9.66 1.20 -18.95
N PHE A 58 -10.11 1.12 -20.20
CA PHE A 58 -9.47 0.31 -21.22
C PHE A 58 -8.11 0.89 -21.59
N GLU A 59 -7.09 0.05 -21.68
CA GLU A 59 -5.74 0.49 -22.03
C GLU A 59 -5.29 -0.09 -23.37
N ASN A 60 -5.43 -1.42 -23.54
CA ASN A 60 -4.93 -2.09 -24.74
C ASN A 60 -5.67 -3.38 -25.03
N LEU A 61 -5.67 -3.77 -26.32
CA LEU A 61 -6.22 -5.03 -26.83
C LEU A 61 -5.07 -5.88 -27.36
N ASN A 62 -4.90 -7.05 -26.79
CA ASN A 62 -3.96 -8.06 -27.24
C ASN A 62 -4.70 -9.22 -27.94
N VAL A 63 -3.96 -10.15 -28.53
CA VAL A 63 -4.55 -11.30 -29.26
C VAL A 63 -5.38 -12.22 -28.33
N ASP A 64 -4.99 -12.36 -27.07
CA ASP A 64 -5.55 -13.30 -26.10
C ASP A 64 -6.16 -12.64 -24.86
N SER A 65 -6.06 -11.33 -24.76
CA SER A 65 -6.36 -10.60 -23.53
C SER A 65 -6.61 -9.13 -23.77
N ILE A 66 -7.23 -8.49 -22.79
CA ILE A 66 -7.30 -7.03 -22.71
C ILE A 66 -6.48 -6.53 -21.53
N GLU A 67 -5.98 -5.31 -21.64
CA GLU A 67 -5.33 -4.60 -20.54
C GLU A 67 -6.28 -3.52 -20.01
N LEU A 68 -6.52 -3.58 -18.70
CA LEU A 68 -7.43 -2.69 -17.99
C LEU A 68 -6.65 -1.95 -16.90
N VAL A 69 -6.96 -0.68 -16.72
CA VAL A 69 -6.42 0.14 -15.65
C VAL A 69 -7.50 0.42 -14.62
N PHE A 70 -7.33 -0.14 -13.43
CA PHE A 70 -8.14 0.18 -12.27
C PHE A 70 -7.63 1.47 -11.64
N LYS A 71 -8.54 2.41 -11.39
CA LYS A 71 -8.28 3.64 -10.65
C LYS A 71 -8.66 3.41 -9.19
N ILE A 72 -7.66 3.37 -8.30
CA ILE A 72 -7.86 3.08 -6.89
C ILE A 72 -7.52 4.32 -6.07
N SER A 73 -8.51 4.89 -5.37
CA SER A 73 -8.31 5.98 -4.45
C SER A 73 -7.77 5.46 -3.13
N VAL A 74 -6.68 6.06 -2.64
CA VAL A 74 -6.03 5.73 -1.37
C VAL A 74 -5.77 7.01 -0.60
N TYR A 75 -6.20 7.04 0.67
CA TYR A 75 -5.97 8.17 1.57
C TYR A 75 -4.59 8.07 2.23
N ASN A 76 -3.87 9.19 2.26
CA ASN A 76 -2.62 9.33 2.97
C ASN A 76 -2.83 10.13 4.28
N PRO A 77 -2.80 9.51 5.46
CA PRO A 77 -2.96 10.20 6.74
C PRO A 77 -1.71 10.96 7.22
N PHE A 78 -0.59 10.85 6.49
CA PHE A 78 0.65 11.52 6.85
C PHE A 78 0.69 12.96 6.32
N GLU A 79 1.47 13.81 6.98
CA GLU A 79 1.70 15.21 6.60
C GLU A 79 2.82 15.36 5.54
N PHE A 80 3.27 14.25 4.97
CA PHE A 80 4.30 14.20 3.94
C PHE A 80 3.91 13.23 2.81
N TYR A 81 4.54 13.42 1.66
CA TYR A 81 4.34 12.54 0.52
C TYR A 81 4.79 11.11 0.83
N LEU A 82 3.96 10.13 0.49
CA LEU A 82 4.28 8.71 0.62
C LEU A 82 4.60 8.11 -0.74
N PRO A 83 5.88 7.79 -1.02
CA PRO A 83 6.24 7.07 -2.22
C PRO A 83 5.66 5.65 -2.20
N VAL A 84 4.93 5.28 -3.25
CA VAL A 84 4.41 3.94 -3.50
C VAL A 84 5.28 3.30 -4.55
N SER A 85 6.05 2.28 -4.16
CA SER A 85 6.96 1.57 -5.06
C SER A 85 6.28 0.40 -5.77
N ARG A 86 5.26 -0.19 -5.13
CA ARG A 86 4.47 -1.30 -5.68
C ARG A 86 3.04 -1.20 -5.17
N ALA A 87 2.09 -1.59 -6.01
CA ALA A 87 0.74 -1.94 -5.61
C ALA A 87 0.35 -3.24 -6.30
N SER A 88 -0.35 -4.09 -5.61
CA SER A 88 -0.91 -5.32 -6.15
C SER A 88 -2.39 -5.39 -5.78
N PHE A 89 -3.19 -5.74 -6.75
CA PHE A 89 -4.62 -5.93 -6.62
C PHE A 89 -4.93 -7.35 -7.09
N LYS A 90 -5.67 -8.09 -6.30
CA LYS A 90 -6.17 -9.43 -6.65
C LYS A 90 -7.66 -9.45 -6.46
N LEU A 91 -8.34 -9.88 -7.49
CA LEU A 91 -9.76 -10.23 -7.45
C LEU A 91 -9.86 -11.75 -7.33
N LYS A 92 -10.57 -12.23 -6.33
CA LYS A 92 -10.90 -13.63 -6.15
C LYS A 92 -12.38 -13.84 -6.40
N SER A 93 -12.72 -14.93 -7.07
CA SER A 93 -14.10 -15.38 -7.26
C SER A 93 -14.15 -16.87 -6.96
N GLY A 94 -15.16 -17.31 -6.21
CA GLY A 94 -15.28 -18.72 -5.78
C GLY A 94 -14.06 -19.26 -5.03
N GLY A 95 -13.31 -18.39 -4.30
CA GLY A 95 -12.11 -18.77 -3.54
C GLY A 95 -10.84 -18.96 -4.39
N SER A 96 -10.88 -18.69 -5.68
CA SER A 96 -9.75 -18.76 -6.61
C SER A 96 -9.32 -17.37 -7.09
N ASP A 97 -8.00 -17.19 -7.32
CA ASP A 97 -7.46 -15.95 -7.91
C ASP A 97 -8.01 -15.81 -9.34
N ALA A 98 -8.93 -14.86 -9.53
CA ALA A 98 -9.56 -14.61 -10.82
C ALA A 98 -8.74 -13.58 -11.63
N LEU A 99 -8.25 -12.50 -10.99
CA LEU A 99 -7.53 -11.42 -11.65
C LEU A 99 -6.40 -10.92 -10.75
N SER A 100 -5.24 -10.67 -11.35
CA SER A 100 -4.13 -9.99 -10.68
C SER A 100 -3.73 -8.75 -11.46
N ALA A 101 -3.46 -7.68 -10.73
CA ALA A 101 -3.05 -6.42 -11.30
C ALA A 101 -1.89 -5.81 -10.50
N THR A 102 -1.09 -4.98 -11.14
CA THR A 102 0.08 -4.34 -10.53
C THR A 102 0.11 -2.86 -10.84
N LEU A 103 0.81 -2.09 -10.01
CA LEU A 103 0.99 -0.65 -10.22
C LEU A 103 1.57 -0.40 -11.61
N LYS A 104 0.91 0.45 -12.41
CA LYS A 104 1.33 0.78 -13.78
C LYS A 104 2.67 1.52 -13.78
N GLU A 105 2.84 2.46 -12.85
CA GLU A 105 4.03 3.27 -12.68
C GLU A 105 4.22 3.67 -11.21
N PRO A 106 5.45 3.95 -10.75
CA PRO A 106 5.67 4.46 -9.41
C PRO A 106 4.84 5.71 -9.14
N ALA A 107 4.20 5.77 -7.99
CA ALA A 107 3.31 6.83 -7.60
C ALA A 107 3.70 7.44 -6.25
N SER A 108 3.07 8.55 -5.90
CA SER A 108 3.23 9.18 -4.61
C SER A 108 1.88 9.66 -4.10
N LEU A 109 1.55 9.29 -2.86
CA LEU A 109 0.33 9.75 -2.21
C LEU A 109 0.56 11.13 -1.60
N LYS A 110 -0.30 12.08 -1.89
CA LYS A 110 -0.23 13.46 -1.39
C LYS A 110 -0.58 13.51 0.10
N PRO A 111 0.05 14.41 0.88
CA PRO A 111 -0.19 14.55 2.31
C PRO A 111 -1.64 14.90 2.64
N GLY A 112 -2.26 14.18 3.57
CA GLY A 112 -3.59 14.47 4.09
C GLY A 112 -4.73 14.36 3.06
N GLU A 113 -4.47 13.82 1.87
CA GLU A 113 -5.41 13.76 0.76
C GLU A 113 -5.59 12.34 0.24
N GLU A 114 -6.66 12.15 -0.55
CA GLU A 114 -6.82 10.98 -1.41
C GLU A 114 -5.98 11.15 -2.68
N SER A 115 -5.36 10.07 -3.11
CA SER A 115 -4.58 10.00 -4.35
C SER A 115 -5.00 8.79 -5.15
N ILE A 116 -5.01 8.92 -6.47
CA ILE A 116 -5.39 7.83 -7.38
C ILE A 116 -4.14 7.03 -7.75
N LEU A 117 -4.19 5.73 -7.51
CA LEU A 117 -3.23 4.77 -8.01
C LEU A 117 -3.78 4.09 -9.26
N LEU A 118 -2.94 4.02 -10.30
CA LEU A 118 -3.26 3.34 -11.55
C LEU A 118 -2.68 1.92 -11.49
N VAL A 119 -3.56 0.93 -11.49
CA VAL A 119 -3.19 -0.49 -11.34
C VAL A 119 -3.58 -1.23 -12.61
N LEU A 120 -2.59 -1.71 -13.34
CA LEU A 120 -2.75 -2.38 -14.63
C LEU A 120 -3.02 -3.87 -14.43
N ALA A 121 -4.09 -4.35 -15.04
CA ALA A 121 -4.47 -5.75 -15.09
C ALA A 121 -4.45 -6.27 -16.52
N LYS A 122 -3.88 -7.45 -16.74
CA LYS A 122 -4.02 -8.21 -17.97
C LYS A 122 -5.12 -9.26 -17.77
N VAL A 123 -6.23 -9.14 -18.50
CA VAL A 123 -7.42 -9.99 -18.38
C VAL A 123 -7.55 -10.88 -19.62
N PRO A 124 -7.34 -12.20 -19.50
CA PRO A 124 -7.55 -13.13 -20.60
C PRO A 124 -9.01 -13.13 -21.08
N PHE A 125 -9.24 -13.30 -22.38
CA PHE A 125 -10.61 -13.38 -22.92
C PHE A 125 -11.44 -14.51 -22.32
N SER A 126 -10.82 -15.66 -22.03
CA SER A 126 -11.48 -16.76 -21.33
C SER A 126 -12.08 -16.35 -20.00
N MET A 127 -11.39 -15.49 -19.28
CA MET A 127 -11.84 -14.96 -18.00
C MET A 127 -12.96 -13.93 -18.17
N LEU A 128 -12.87 -13.05 -19.18
CA LEU A 128 -13.95 -12.10 -19.49
C LEU A 128 -15.25 -12.85 -19.81
N MET A 129 -15.16 -13.95 -20.58
CA MET A 129 -16.32 -14.78 -20.91
C MET A 129 -16.93 -15.43 -19.66
N THR A 130 -16.10 -15.90 -18.72
CA THR A 130 -16.58 -16.44 -17.44
C THR A 130 -17.27 -15.37 -16.62
N LEU A 131 -16.63 -14.21 -16.44
CA LEU A 131 -17.22 -13.08 -15.71
C LEU A 131 -18.54 -12.61 -16.35
N ALA A 132 -18.59 -12.52 -17.69
CA ALA A 132 -19.80 -12.10 -18.40
C ALA A 132 -20.95 -13.12 -18.21
N LYS A 133 -20.62 -14.42 -18.16
CA LYS A 133 -21.58 -15.48 -17.88
C LYS A 133 -22.12 -15.41 -16.46
N ASP A 134 -21.23 -15.29 -15.48
CA ASP A 134 -21.59 -15.17 -14.07
C ASP A 134 -22.47 -13.92 -13.82
N ILE A 135 -22.15 -12.78 -14.46
CA ILE A 135 -22.97 -11.57 -14.43
C ILE A 135 -24.37 -11.79 -14.99
N SER A 136 -24.52 -12.65 -16.01
CA SER A 136 -25.80 -12.90 -16.67
C SER A 136 -26.68 -13.91 -15.93
N GLU A 137 -26.10 -14.83 -15.18
CA GLU A 137 -26.81 -15.92 -14.49
C GLU A 137 -27.19 -15.58 -13.04
N ASP A 138 -26.36 -14.85 -12.31
CA ASP A 138 -26.59 -14.42 -10.94
C ASP A 138 -26.03 -13.00 -10.70
N ALA A 139 -26.90 -12.06 -10.36
CA ALA A 139 -26.52 -10.67 -10.11
C ALA A 139 -25.61 -10.47 -8.88
N ASP A 140 -25.31 -11.51 -8.12
CA ASP A 140 -24.46 -11.53 -6.94
C ASP A 140 -23.21 -12.39 -7.17
N ILE A 141 -22.17 -11.76 -7.71
CA ILE A 141 -20.85 -12.39 -7.70
C ILE A 141 -20.18 -12.11 -6.35
N ASP A 142 -20.02 -13.14 -5.54
CA ASP A 142 -19.21 -13.11 -4.35
C ASP A 142 -17.72 -12.98 -4.77
N TYR A 143 -17.20 -11.77 -4.72
CA TYR A 143 -15.78 -11.54 -4.96
C TYR A 143 -15.11 -10.92 -3.74
N GLU A 144 -13.88 -11.33 -3.53
CA GLU A 144 -12.97 -10.79 -2.53
C GLU A 144 -11.87 -9.99 -3.22
N ILE A 145 -11.57 -8.82 -2.69
CA ILE A 145 -10.53 -7.94 -3.22
C ILE A 145 -9.40 -7.83 -2.21
N ASP A 146 -8.24 -8.35 -2.59
CA ASP A 146 -7.00 -8.15 -1.87
C ASP A 146 -6.22 -7.01 -2.51
N PHE A 147 -6.08 -5.91 -1.81
CA PHE A 147 -5.24 -4.79 -2.24
C PHE A 147 -4.08 -4.58 -1.28
N ASN A 148 -2.87 -4.55 -1.83
CA ASN A 148 -1.64 -4.39 -1.07
C ASN A 148 -0.77 -3.32 -1.71
N ILE A 149 -0.28 -2.37 -0.90
CA ILE A 149 0.68 -1.37 -1.36
C ILE A 149 2.01 -1.51 -0.62
N GLN A 150 3.10 -1.23 -1.32
CA GLN A 150 4.41 -1.09 -0.72
C GLN A 150 4.79 0.39 -0.71
N ILE A 151 4.84 0.96 0.48
CA ILE A 151 5.21 2.35 0.74
C ILE A 151 6.60 2.43 1.38
N LYS A 152 7.28 3.55 1.18
CA LYS A 152 8.56 3.83 1.82
C LYS A 152 8.39 4.87 2.89
N LEU A 153 8.61 4.47 4.14
CA LEU A 153 8.52 5.35 5.29
C LEU A 153 9.90 5.79 5.77
N PRO A 154 10.05 7.04 6.24
CA PRO A 154 11.26 7.47 6.93
C PRO A 154 11.48 6.58 8.17
N ILE A 155 12.74 6.30 8.50
CA ILE A 155 13.18 5.50 9.65
C ILE A 155 12.91 3.99 9.53
N ILE A 156 11.70 3.59 9.10
CA ILE A 156 11.28 2.18 9.01
C ILE A 156 11.68 1.55 7.67
N GLY A 157 11.71 2.34 6.58
CA GLY A 157 12.01 1.86 5.24
C GLY A 157 10.77 1.38 4.48
N ALA A 158 10.91 0.34 3.66
CA ALA A 158 9.82 -0.21 2.86
C ALA A 158 8.87 -1.05 3.74
N VAL A 159 7.57 -0.74 3.69
CA VAL A 159 6.51 -1.43 4.41
C VAL A 159 5.47 -1.92 3.42
N SER A 160 5.13 -3.21 3.49
CA SER A 160 4.00 -3.78 2.77
C SER A 160 2.73 -3.64 3.61
N LEU A 161 1.72 -3.01 3.05
CA LEU A 161 0.50 -2.65 3.76
C LEU A 161 -0.72 -3.22 3.04
N PRO A 162 -1.39 -4.24 3.58
CA PRO A 162 -2.71 -4.65 3.12
C PRO A 162 -3.73 -3.58 3.52
N ILE A 163 -4.47 -3.09 2.53
CA ILE A 163 -5.52 -2.10 2.73
C ILE A 163 -6.83 -2.74 2.29
N PRO A 164 -7.87 -2.74 3.15
CA PRO A 164 -9.19 -3.18 2.71
C PRO A 164 -9.64 -2.35 1.51
N CYS A 165 -10.04 -3.02 0.43
CA CYS A 165 -10.53 -2.36 -0.76
C CYS A 165 -12.04 -2.52 -0.86
N LYS A 166 -12.74 -1.43 -1.15
CA LYS A 166 -14.19 -1.39 -1.33
C LYS A 166 -14.51 -0.75 -2.67
N GLN A 167 -15.70 -1.00 -3.16
CA GLN A 167 -16.26 -0.26 -4.29
C GLN A 167 -16.86 1.05 -3.80
N GLN A 168 -16.78 2.09 -4.62
CA GLN A 168 -17.39 3.37 -4.33
C GLN A 168 -18.88 3.34 -4.65
N GLY A 169 -19.74 3.51 -3.61
CA GLY A 169 -21.18 3.63 -3.80
C GLY A 169 -21.83 2.40 -4.44
N GLN A 170 -22.68 2.63 -5.45
CA GLN A 170 -23.35 1.57 -6.22
C GLN A 170 -22.52 1.06 -7.39
N LEU A 171 -21.27 1.49 -7.54
CA LEU A 171 -20.41 1.07 -8.63
C LEU A 171 -20.03 -0.40 -8.41
N LYS A 172 -20.71 -1.30 -9.10
CA LYS A 172 -20.39 -2.73 -9.09
C LYS A 172 -19.30 -3.02 -10.12
N ILE A 173 -18.42 -3.97 -9.83
CA ILE A 173 -17.43 -4.42 -10.84
C ILE A 173 -18.12 -4.89 -12.10
N SER A 174 -19.30 -5.53 -11.97
CA SER A 174 -20.16 -5.88 -13.10
C SER A 174 -20.52 -4.67 -13.97
N ASP A 175 -20.88 -3.54 -13.37
CA ASP A 175 -21.27 -2.33 -14.10
C ASP A 175 -20.05 -1.72 -14.83
N LEU A 176 -18.87 -1.79 -14.21
CA LEU A 176 -17.62 -1.35 -14.84
C LEU A 176 -17.30 -2.18 -16.09
N PHE A 177 -17.44 -3.50 -16.02
CA PHE A 177 -17.22 -4.38 -17.15
C PHE A 177 -18.29 -4.21 -18.23
N THR A 178 -19.55 -4.02 -17.87
CA THR A 178 -20.64 -3.77 -18.84
C THR A 178 -20.42 -2.46 -19.59
N ASN A 179 -20.04 -1.39 -18.89
CA ASN A 179 -19.70 -0.12 -19.53
C ASN A 179 -18.52 -0.25 -20.48
N LEU A 180 -17.48 -0.99 -20.06
CA LEU A 180 -16.31 -1.27 -20.90
C LEU A 180 -16.67 -2.03 -22.17
N LEU A 181 -17.51 -3.08 -22.08
CA LEU A 181 -17.95 -3.86 -23.24
C LEU A 181 -18.77 -3.01 -24.21
N ASN A 182 -19.53 -2.03 -23.73
CA ASN A 182 -20.27 -1.09 -24.55
C ASN A 182 -19.36 -0.05 -25.24
N GLU A 183 -18.19 0.27 -24.69
CA GLU A 183 -17.20 1.17 -25.29
C GLU A 183 -16.37 0.48 -26.41
N ILE A 184 -16.24 -0.85 -26.35
CA ILE A 184 -15.46 -1.64 -27.31
C ILE A 184 -16.29 -2.05 -28.55
N ASN A 185 -17.64 -2.05 -28.47
CA ASN A 185 -18.54 -2.34 -29.58
C ASN A 185 -18.94 -1.09 -30.35
#